data_add6b9d7de0ba2cf89e955eb1d85afa5
#
_entry.id   add6b9d7de0ba2cf89e955eb1d85afa5
#
_cell.length_a   1.000
_cell.length_b   1.000
_cell.length_c   1.000
_cell.angle_alpha   90.00
_cell.angle_beta   90.00
_cell.angle_gamma   90.00
#
_symmetry.space_group_name_H-M   'P 1'
#
loop_
_entity.id
_entity.type
_entity.pdbx_description
1 polymer ?
#
loop_
_entity_poly.entity_id
_entity_poly.type
_entity_poly.pdbx_seq_one_letter_code
_entity_poly.pdbx_strand_id
1 'polypeptide(L)'
;NLLTSPQSLYCDIKYIENISPVVDNDGKILFYCIFPFTPATGFEIFYCVLKPGCNHVSQTHKNGRTEYVMVADGEVEVAVGDNIYQLKRGASIAFDASAEHKYINNGIEDANMYFVLSYK
;
A
#
# COMPACT_ATOMS: atom_id res chain seq x y z
N ASN A 1 8.90 27.16 -23.66
CA ASN A 1 9.88 26.15 -23.34
C ASN A 1 9.70 25.73 -21.89
N LEU A 2 9.73 24.46 -21.68
CA LEU A 2 9.53 23.93 -20.37
C LEU A 2 10.55 24.43 -19.36
N LEU A 3 11.75 24.71 -19.79
CA LEU A 3 12.78 25.21 -18.90
C LEU A 3 12.45 26.59 -18.37
N THR A 4 11.66 27.31 -19.09
CA THR A 4 11.33 28.65 -18.72
C THR A 4 9.91 28.81 -18.22
N SER A 5 9.16 27.74 -18.19
CA SER A 5 7.76 27.79 -17.77
C SER A 5 7.62 27.27 -16.34
N PRO A 6 7.84 28.12 -15.34
CA PRO A 6 7.77 27.69 -13.95
C PRO A 6 6.39 27.15 -13.58
N GLN A 7 5.36 27.57 -14.27
CA GLN A 7 4.01 27.09 -14.02
C GLN A 7 3.84 25.61 -14.34
N SER A 8 4.81 25.01 -15.05
CA SER A 8 4.73 23.59 -15.35
C SER A 8 5.05 22.69 -14.13
N LEU A 9 5.51 23.29 -13.04
CA LEU A 9 5.74 22.55 -11.82
C LEU A 9 4.41 22.03 -11.29
N TYR A 10 4.32 20.71 -11.24
CA TYR A 10 3.15 20.04 -10.72
C TYR A 10 3.28 19.90 -9.21
N CYS A 11 2.20 20.19 -8.50
CA CYS A 11 2.16 20.02 -7.05
C CYS A 11 0.75 19.61 -6.65
N ASP A 12 0.67 18.52 -5.87
CA ASP A 12 -0.60 18.01 -5.42
C ASP A 12 -0.46 17.58 -3.96
N ILE A 13 -1.35 18.05 -3.11
CA ILE A 13 -1.34 17.73 -1.68
C ILE A 13 -2.61 16.95 -1.36
N LYS A 14 -2.43 15.81 -0.70
CA LYS A 14 -3.52 14.93 -0.30
C LYS A 14 -3.55 14.78 1.21
N TYR A 15 -4.74 14.73 1.77
CA TYR A 15 -4.95 14.45 3.19
C TYR A 15 -5.77 13.19 3.31
N ILE A 16 -5.32 12.25 4.11
CA ILE A 16 -6.01 10.97 4.35
C ILE A 16 -7.45 11.20 4.78
N GLU A 17 -7.67 12.17 5.66
CA GLU A 17 -9.00 12.49 6.17
C GLU A 17 -10.00 12.91 5.09
N ASN A 18 -9.52 13.32 3.92
CA ASN A 18 -10.36 13.72 2.79
C ASN A 18 -10.54 12.62 1.75
N ILE A 19 -10.00 11.43 2.00
CA ILE A 19 -10.10 10.30 1.08
C ILE A 19 -11.03 9.26 1.68
N SER A 20 -12.02 8.82 0.89
CA SER A 20 -12.90 7.74 1.30
C SER A 20 -12.18 6.41 1.11
N PRO A 21 -12.01 5.61 2.16
CA PRO A 21 -11.29 4.34 2.04
C PRO A 21 -12.16 3.26 1.42
N VAL A 22 -11.51 2.29 0.80
CA VAL A 22 -12.11 0.98 0.53
C VAL A 22 -11.89 0.14 1.78
N VAL A 23 -12.96 -0.47 2.28
CA VAL A 23 -12.94 -1.24 3.52
C VAL A 23 -13.17 -2.71 3.18
N ASP A 24 -12.37 -3.58 3.75
CA ASP A 24 -12.47 -5.02 3.51
C ASP A 24 -12.19 -5.81 4.79
N ASN A 25 -12.29 -7.15 4.72
CA ASN A 25 -12.02 -8.05 5.85
C ASN A 25 -12.83 -7.67 7.10
N ASP A 26 -14.15 -7.47 6.91
CA ASP A 26 -15.10 -7.09 7.97
C ASP A 26 -14.68 -5.82 8.70
N GLY A 27 -14.18 -4.84 7.98
CA GLY A 27 -13.78 -3.57 8.54
C GLY A 27 -12.36 -3.58 9.13
N LYS A 28 -11.62 -4.66 8.97
CA LYS A 28 -10.31 -4.80 9.60
C LYS A 28 -9.15 -4.26 8.79
N ILE A 29 -9.39 -3.89 7.54
CA ILE A 29 -8.40 -3.21 6.73
C ILE A 29 -9.06 -2.08 5.95
N LEU A 30 -8.42 -0.91 5.95
CA LEU A 30 -8.86 0.26 5.21
C LEU A 30 -7.77 0.64 4.22
N PHE A 31 -8.15 0.84 2.96
CA PHE A 31 -7.23 1.23 1.89
C PHE A 31 -7.58 2.63 1.45
N TYR A 32 -6.64 3.55 1.59
CA TYR A 32 -6.79 4.92 1.12
C TYR A 32 -5.93 5.11 -0.12
N CYS A 33 -6.55 5.27 -1.28
CA CYS A 33 -5.80 5.51 -2.51
C CYS A 33 -5.36 6.97 -2.53
N ILE A 34 -4.08 7.20 -2.28
CA ILE A 34 -3.54 8.56 -2.23
C ILE A 34 -3.29 9.06 -3.64
N PHE A 35 -2.55 8.30 -4.43
CA PHE A 35 -2.25 8.64 -5.81
C PHE A 35 -2.68 7.48 -6.71
N PRO A 36 -3.80 7.64 -7.44
CA PRO A 36 -4.27 6.59 -8.33
C PRO A 36 -3.32 6.37 -9.50
N PHE A 37 -3.41 5.20 -10.09
CA PHE A 37 -2.64 4.86 -11.28
C PHE A 37 -2.88 5.85 -12.41
N THR A 38 -1.81 6.23 -13.08
CA THR A 38 -1.88 6.91 -14.37
C THR A 38 -0.91 6.22 -15.33
N PRO A 39 -1.22 6.21 -16.63
CA PRO A 39 -0.30 5.63 -17.61
C PRO A 39 1.08 6.28 -17.60
N ALA A 40 1.14 7.55 -17.29
CA ALA A 40 2.40 8.29 -17.25
C ALA A 40 3.30 7.83 -16.11
N THR A 41 2.74 7.63 -14.93
CA THR A 41 3.53 7.21 -13.76
C THR A 41 3.72 5.70 -13.71
N GLY A 42 2.71 4.93 -14.07
CA GLY A 42 2.76 3.47 -14.07
C GLY A 42 2.67 2.84 -12.68
N PHE A 43 2.21 3.58 -11.68
CA PHE A 43 2.06 3.07 -10.33
C PHE A 43 0.85 3.67 -9.63
N GLU A 44 0.48 3.10 -8.49
CA GLU A 44 -0.49 3.68 -7.57
C GLU A 44 0.04 3.56 -6.15
N ILE A 45 -0.36 4.50 -5.29
CA ILE A 45 0.13 4.58 -3.91
C ILE A 45 -1.05 4.60 -2.96
N PHE A 46 -0.98 3.73 -1.93
CA PHE A 46 -2.01 3.60 -0.92
C PHE A 46 -1.44 3.79 0.48
N TYR A 47 -2.28 4.28 1.36
CA TYR A 47 -2.08 4.22 2.80
C TYR A 47 -3.10 3.23 3.37
N CYS A 48 -2.67 2.34 4.25
CA CYS A 48 -3.52 1.30 4.80
C CYS A 48 -3.50 1.30 6.31
N VAL A 49 -4.68 1.08 6.89
CA VAL A 49 -4.83 0.86 8.32
C VAL A 49 -5.30 -0.58 8.51
N LEU A 50 -4.54 -1.34 9.30
CA LEU A 50 -4.86 -2.72 9.64
C LEU A 50 -5.27 -2.78 11.11
N LYS A 51 -6.51 -3.16 11.36
CA LYS A 51 -7.01 -3.33 12.72
C LYS A 51 -6.51 -4.65 13.31
N PRO A 52 -6.46 -4.79 14.63
CA PRO A 52 -6.16 -6.09 15.25
C PRO A 52 -7.08 -7.18 14.74
N GLY A 53 -6.51 -8.34 14.42
CA GLY A 53 -7.24 -9.46 13.86
C GLY A 53 -7.40 -9.42 12.35
N CYS A 54 -6.86 -8.40 11.69
CA CYS A 54 -6.85 -8.36 10.24
C CYS A 54 -6.10 -9.57 9.68
N ASN A 55 -6.71 -10.22 8.70
CA ASN A 55 -6.10 -11.28 7.91
C ASN A 55 -6.63 -11.12 6.50
N HIS A 56 -6.01 -10.25 5.75
CA HIS A 56 -6.47 -9.89 4.43
C HIS A 56 -5.69 -10.64 3.36
N VAL A 57 -6.41 -11.44 2.59
CA VAL A 57 -5.85 -12.14 1.42
C VAL A 57 -6.01 -11.21 0.23
N SER A 58 -4.91 -10.73 -0.31
CA SER A 58 -4.94 -9.86 -1.47
C SER A 58 -5.08 -10.69 -2.74
N GLN A 59 -5.85 -10.14 -3.67
CA GLN A 59 -5.93 -10.74 -4.98
C GLN A 59 -4.63 -10.50 -5.74
N THR A 60 -4.25 -11.48 -6.55
CA THR A 60 -3.05 -11.31 -7.38
C THR A 60 -3.30 -10.26 -8.46
N HIS A 61 -2.27 -9.48 -8.75
CA HIS A 61 -2.35 -8.40 -9.72
C HIS A 61 -1.73 -8.87 -11.03
N LYS A 62 -2.57 -9.28 -11.99
CA LYS A 62 -2.10 -9.82 -13.26
C LYS A 62 -1.21 -8.83 -14.02
N ASN A 63 -1.53 -7.55 -13.95
CA ASN A 63 -0.79 -6.51 -14.65
C ASN A 63 0.21 -5.79 -13.76
N GLY A 64 0.15 -6.02 -12.45
CA GLY A 64 1.10 -5.47 -11.51
C GLY A 64 2.44 -6.20 -11.60
N ARG A 65 3.52 -5.48 -11.38
CA ARG A 65 4.88 -6.02 -11.44
C ARG A 65 5.46 -6.21 -10.06
N THR A 66 5.52 -5.14 -9.31
CA THR A 66 6.15 -5.16 -7.99
C THR A 66 5.27 -4.42 -7.01
N GLU A 67 5.13 -4.98 -5.84
CA GLU A 67 4.50 -4.30 -4.71
C GLU A 67 5.56 -3.96 -3.68
N TYR A 68 5.54 -2.72 -3.20
CA TYR A 68 6.44 -2.23 -2.16
C TYR A 68 5.60 -1.90 -0.96
N VAL A 69 5.97 -2.41 0.21
CA VAL A 69 5.25 -2.15 1.46
C VAL A 69 6.22 -1.54 2.46
N MET A 70 5.78 -0.46 3.10
CA MET A 70 6.57 0.26 4.10
C MET A 70 5.72 0.43 5.36
N VAL A 71 6.13 -0.18 6.46
CA VAL A 71 5.38 -0.12 7.72
C VAL A 71 5.72 1.18 8.44
N ALA A 72 4.69 2.01 8.65
CA ALA A 72 4.84 3.31 9.29
C ALA A 72 4.66 3.22 10.80
N ASP A 73 3.76 2.34 11.29
CA ASP A 73 3.51 2.17 12.71
C ASP A 73 2.95 0.78 12.98
N GLY A 74 3.23 0.23 14.16
CA GLY A 74 2.81 -1.11 14.54
C GLY A 74 3.64 -2.19 13.87
N GLU A 75 3.05 -3.38 13.76
CA GLU A 75 3.67 -4.53 13.10
C GLU A 75 2.71 -5.13 12.11
N VAL A 76 3.22 -5.53 10.96
CA VAL A 76 2.46 -6.20 9.92
C VAL A 76 3.16 -7.50 9.56
N GLU A 77 2.43 -8.59 9.58
CA GLU A 77 2.90 -9.84 9.03
C GLU A 77 2.53 -9.89 7.55
N VAL A 78 3.51 -10.12 6.70
CA VAL A 78 3.29 -10.22 5.26
C VAL A 78 3.63 -11.65 4.84
N ALA A 79 2.65 -12.35 4.31
CA ALA A 79 2.85 -13.68 3.74
C ALA A 79 2.92 -13.54 2.23
N VAL A 80 3.98 -14.06 1.62
CA VAL A 80 4.18 -14.04 0.17
C VAL A 80 4.46 -15.47 -0.27
N GLY A 81 3.54 -16.07 -1.00
CA GLY A 81 3.60 -17.50 -1.29
C GLY A 81 3.63 -18.28 0.02
N ASP A 82 4.63 -19.13 0.19
CA ASP A 82 4.79 -19.96 1.39
C ASP A 82 5.65 -19.31 2.48
N ASN A 83 6.11 -18.09 2.25
CA ASN A 83 7.02 -17.42 3.18
C ASN A 83 6.29 -16.36 3.98
N ILE A 84 6.65 -16.22 5.25
CA ILE A 84 6.05 -15.27 6.18
C ILE A 84 7.14 -14.34 6.69
N TYR A 85 6.86 -13.04 6.65
CA TYR A 85 7.79 -12.00 7.08
C TYR A 85 7.10 -11.10 8.10
N GLN A 86 7.74 -10.91 9.25
CA GLN A 86 7.24 -10.02 10.29
C GLN A 86 7.92 -8.66 10.12
N LEU A 87 7.13 -7.64 9.83
CA LEU A 87 7.65 -6.30 9.58
C LEU A 87 7.23 -5.37 10.70
N LYS A 88 8.22 -4.82 11.38
CA LYS A 88 8.02 -3.79 12.40
C LYS A 88 8.07 -2.42 11.77
N ARG A 89 7.67 -1.41 12.54
CA ARG A 89 7.77 -0.01 12.13
C ARG A 89 9.15 0.29 11.54
N GLY A 90 9.17 0.88 10.38
CA GLY A 90 10.40 1.21 9.65
C GLY A 90 10.89 0.13 8.71
N ALA A 91 10.29 -1.06 8.75
CA ALA A 91 10.66 -2.13 7.82
C ALA A 91 9.94 -1.96 6.48
N SER A 92 10.59 -2.43 5.43
CA SER A 92 10.04 -2.43 4.09
C SER A 92 10.29 -3.76 3.41
N ILE A 93 9.41 -4.12 2.48
CA ILE A 93 9.54 -5.32 1.67
C ILE A 93 9.10 -5.01 0.24
N ALA A 94 9.73 -5.65 -0.72
CA ALA A 94 9.30 -5.61 -2.11
C ALA A 94 9.13 -7.05 -2.58
N PHE A 95 8.06 -7.31 -3.31
CA PHE A 95 7.80 -8.65 -3.83
C PHE A 95 7.04 -8.58 -5.14
N ASP A 96 7.03 -9.71 -5.85
CA ASP A 96 6.30 -9.85 -7.10
C ASP A 96 4.80 -9.75 -6.81
N ALA A 97 4.14 -8.77 -7.41
CA ALA A 97 2.73 -8.50 -7.18
C ALA A 97 1.81 -9.62 -7.71
N SER A 98 2.31 -10.49 -8.58
CA SER A 98 1.55 -11.63 -9.07
C SER A 98 1.56 -12.81 -8.10
N ALA A 99 2.43 -12.78 -7.09
CA ALA A 99 2.46 -13.81 -6.06
C ALA A 99 1.26 -13.63 -5.12
N GLU A 100 0.69 -14.75 -4.69
CA GLU A 100 -0.35 -14.73 -3.65
C GLU A 100 0.22 -14.15 -2.36
N HIS A 101 -0.50 -13.21 -1.76
CA HIS A 101 0.01 -12.57 -0.55
C HIS A 101 -1.10 -12.17 0.41
N LYS A 102 -0.74 -12.02 1.68
CA LYS A 102 -1.63 -11.65 2.77
C LYS A 102 -1.00 -10.58 3.65
N TYR A 103 -1.87 -9.76 4.23
CA TYR A 103 -1.50 -8.77 5.25
C TYR A 103 -2.22 -9.10 6.53
N ILE A 104 -1.47 -9.28 7.60
CA ILE A 104 -2.00 -9.79 8.87
C ILE A 104 -1.54 -8.88 10.01
N ASN A 105 -2.48 -8.52 10.88
CA ASN A 105 -2.16 -7.83 12.13
C ASN A 105 -2.54 -8.75 13.29
N ASN A 106 -1.54 -9.37 13.91
CA ASN A 106 -1.71 -10.23 15.07
C ASN A 106 -1.52 -9.47 16.39
N GLY A 107 -1.33 -8.16 16.33
CA GLY A 107 -1.14 -7.33 17.51
C GLY A 107 -2.46 -6.93 18.16
N ILE A 108 -2.35 -6.08 19.16
CA ILE A 108 -3.51 -5.58 19.91
C ILE A 108 -3.85 -4.13 19.54
N GLU A 109 -3.03 -3.50 18.71
CA GLU A 109 -3.23 -2.13 18.25
C GLU A 109 -3.24 -2.07 16.73
N ASP A 110 -3.74 -0.98 16.19
CA ASP A 110 -3.71 -0.74 14.75
C ASP A 110 -2.28 -0.71 14.23
N ALA A 111 -2.10 -1.16 13.01
CA ALA A 111 -0.86 -1.01 12.27
C ALA A 111 -1.14 -0.17 11.03
N ASN A 112 -0.17 0.63 10.63
CA ASN A 112 -0.28 1.47 9.44
C ASN A 112 0.87 1.18 8.49
N MET A 113 0.54 1.14 7.21
CA MET A 113 1.56 0.95 6.17
C MET A 113 1.20 1.73 4.92
N TYR A 114 2.22 2.02 4.12
CA TYR A 114 2.02 2.49 2.75
C TYR A 114 2.36 1.36 1.82
N PHE A 115 1.68 1.28 0.69
CA PHE A 115 2.17 0.42 -0.36
C PHE A 115 2.10 1.11 -1.71
N VAL A 116 3.04 0.71 -2.55
CA VAL A 116 3.11 1.16 -3.94
C VAL A 116 2.99 -0.07 -4.81
N LEU A 117 2.04 -0.04 -5.74
CA LEU A 117 1.92 -1.08 -6.75
C LEU A 117 2.43 -0.51 -8.06
N SER A 118 3.52 -1.08 -8.54
CA SER A 118 4.15 -0.67 -9.79
C SER A 118 3.72 -1.60 -10.90
N TYR A 119 3.38 -1.01 -12.05
CA TYR A 119 2.97 -1.75 -13.26
C TYR A 119 4.08 -1.76 -14.31
N LYS A 120 5.22 -1.23 -13.98
CA LYS A 120 6.37 -1.17 -14.88
C LYS A 120 7.47 -2.14 -14.52
#